data_629137251e69568b5af69816c659564b
#
_entry.id   629137251e69568b5af69816c659564b
#
_cell.length_a   1.000
_cell.length_b   1.000
_cell.length_c   1.000
_cell.angle_alpha   90.00
_cell.angle_beta   90.00
_cell.angle_gamma   90.00
#
_symmetry.space_group_name_H-M   'P 1'
#
loop_
_entity.id
_entity.type
_entity.pdbx_description
1 polymer ?
#
loop_
_entity_poly.entity_id
_entity_poly.type
_entity_poly.pdbx_seq_one_letter_code
_entity_poly.pdbx_strand_id
1 'polypeptide(L)'
;MTDLQQSIYDLKLLQYGSTKTLTPGVQAMIFTLSCAESEEHILQGYCDRNGTCYQVTGKSGDVYSRARPEWQQLKEARMRKQAIIAHLEKWAGDGVEGEDELKKFLQ
;
A
#
# COMPACT_ATOMS: atom_id res chain seq x y z
N MET A 1 14.19 -6.55 -3.61
CA MET A 1 13.38 -5.33 -3.72
C MET A 1 13.48 -4.80 -5.14
N THR A 2 12.38 -4.40 -5.77
CA THR A 2 12.41 -3.80 -7.11
C THR A 2 12.98 -2.38 -7.03
N ASP A 3 13.39 -1.82 -8.18
CA ASP A 3 13.90 -0.45 -8.24
C ASP A 3 12.85 0.56 -7.75
N LEU A 4 11.57 0.35 -8.12
CA LEU A 4 10.48 1.20 -7.67
C LEU A 4 10.30 1.14 -6.15
N GLN A 5 10.28 -0.08 -5.59
CA GLN A 5 10.18 -0.26 -4.14
C GLN A 5 11.34 0.40 -3.40
N GLN A 6 12.56 0.25 -3.93
CA GLN A 6 13.75 0.86 -3.33
C GLN A 6 13.66 2.38 -3.33
N SER A 7 13.23 2.97 -4.45
CA SER A 7 13.07 4.42 -4.55
C SER A 7 12.05 4.96 -3.57
N ILE A 8 10.89 4.29 -3.46
CA ILE A 8 9.84 4.68 -2.51
C ILE A 8 10.36 4.54 -1.08
N TYR A 9 11.01 3.41 -0.78
CA TYR A 9 11.56 3.15 0.55
C TYR A 9 12.55 4.23 0.97
N ASP A 10 13.49 4.58 0.08
CA ASP A 10 14.50 5.60 0.37
C ASP A 10 13.87 6.97 0.63
N LEU A 11 12.88 7.37 -0.18
CA LEU A 11 12.16 8.63 0.02
C LEU A 11 11.40 8.66 1.34
N LYS A 12 10.76 7.54 1.71
CA LYS A 12 10.02 7.45 2.98
C LYS A 12 10.96 7.49 4.18
N LEU A 13 12.13 6.86 4.08
CA LEU A 13 13.13 6.95 5.14
C LEU A 13 13.56 8.40 5.38
N LEU A 14 13.78 9.16 4.30
CA LEU A 14 14.10 10.58 4.42
C LEU A 14 12.96 11.38 5.03
N GLN A 15 11.74 11.12 4.59
CA GLN A 15 10.55 11.82 5.05
C GLN A 15 10.33 11.64 6.56
N TYR A 16 10.31 10.39 7.02
CA TYR A 16 10.03 10.10 8.43
C TYR A 16 11.25 10.30 9.32
N GLY A 17 12.45 10.05 8.81
CA GLY A 17 13.70 10.24 9.56
C GLY A 17 14.06 11.69 9.82
N SER A 18 13.44 12.64 9.11
CA SER A 18 13.69 14.07 9.34
C SER A 18 13.05 14.59 10.64
N THR A 19 12.06 13.88 11.20
CA THR A 19 11.33 14.31 12.39
C THR A 19 11.70 13.54 13.65
N LYS A 20 12.10 12.28 13.50
CA LYS A 20 12.44 11.38 14.61
C LYS A 20 13.50 10.38 14.19
N THR A 21 14.23 9.84 15.19
CA THR A 21 15.13 8.71 14.96
C THR A 21 14.31 7.47 14.57
N LEU A 22 14.68 6.84 13.45
CA LEU A 22 14.02 5.64 12.99
C LEU A 22 14.47 4.42 13.78
N THR A 23 13.51 3.69 14.34
CA THR A 23 13.77 2.40 15.00
C THR A 23 13.66 1.28 13.99
N PRO A 24 14.20 0.06 14.26
CA PRO A 24 14.00 -1.08 13.37
C PRO A 24 12.54 -1.40 13.09
N GLY A 25 11.65 -1.24 14.09
CA GLY A 25 10.22 -1.46 13.91
C GLY A 25 9.59 -0.48 12.94
N VAL A 26 9.96 0.80 13.05
CA VAL A 26 9.47 1.84 12.12
C VAL A 26 10.02 1.62 10.73
N GLN A 27 11.29 1.23 10.60
CA GLN A 27 11.87 0.90 9.30
C GLN A 27 11.14 -0.25 8.63
N ALA A 28 10.72 -1.27 9.40
CA ALA A 28 9.93 -2.39 8.89
C ALA A 28 8.55 -1.92 8.39
N MET A 29 7.90 -1.01 9.10
CA MET A 29 6.64 -0.42 8.64
C MET A 29 6.83 0.38 7.35
N ILE A 30 7.89 1.17 7.26
CA ILE A 30 8.21 1.94 6.05
C ILE A 30 8.48 1.00 4.88
N PHE A 31 9.17 -0.12 5.11
CA PHE A 31 9.37 -1.13 4.07
C PHE A 31 8.04 -1.69 3.57
N THR A 32 7.13 -2.06 4.48
CA THR A 32 5.80 -2.58 4.12
C THR A 32 4.99 -1.51 3.36
N LEU A 33 5.09 -0.25 3.78
CA LEU A 33 4.45 0.86 3.08
C LEU A 33 4.98 1.00 1.65
N SER A 34 6.29 0.90 1.45
CA SER A 34 6.87 1.01 0.12
C SER A 34 6.41 -0.13 -0.81
N CYS A 35 6.24 -1.34 -0.25
CA CYS A 35 5.69 -2.47 -1.01
C CYS A 35 4.25 -2.19 -1.43
N ALA A 36 3.41 -1.68 -0.52
CA ALA A 36 2.02 -1.36 -0.81
C ALA A 36 1.90 -0.24 -1.85
N GLU A 37 2.72 0.80 -1.75
CA GLU A 37 2.71 1.90 -2.72
C GLU A 37 3.19 1.49 -4.09
N SER A 38 4.21 0.63 -4.19
CA SER A 38 4.68 0.12 -5.48
C SER A 38 3.64 -0.78 -6.13
N GLU A 39 2.97 -1.62 -5.35
CA GLU A 39 1.87 -2.46 -5.83
C GLU A 39 0.70 -1.60 -6.33
N GLU A 40 0.33 -0.56 -5.56
CA GLU A 40 -0.70 0.39 -5.97
C GLU A 40 -0.35 1.03 -7.31
N HIS A 41 0.89 1.47 -7.48
CA HIS A 41 1.34 2.13 -8.71
C HIS A 41 1.22 1.20 -9.91
N ILE A 42 1.66 -0.05 -9.77
CA ILE A 42 1.62 -1.05 -10.85
C ILE A 42 0.17 -1.39 -11.20
N LEU A 43 -0.66 -1.64 -10.20
CA LEU A 43 -2.07 -2.01 -10.40
C LEU A 43 -2.88 -0.83 -10.96
N GLN A 44 -2.60 0.39 -10.52
CA GLN A 44 -3.24 1.58 -11.07
C GLN A 44 -2.93 1.72 -12.55
N GLY A 45 -1.67 1.53 -12.94
CA GLY A 45 -1.27 1.56 -14.35
C GLY A 45 -1.98 0.49 -15.17
N TYR A 46 -2.14 -0.71 -14.63
CA TYR A 46 -2.89 -1.78 -15.29
C TYR A 46 -4.35 -1.40 -15.49
N CYS A 47 -5.01 -0.89 -14.45
CA CYS A 47 -6.42 -0.49 -14.51
C CYS A 47 -6.63 0.71 -15.46
N ASP A 48 -5.67 1.63 -15.51
CA ASP A 48 -5.73 2.77 -16.44
C ASP A 48 -5.67 2.31 -17.89
N ARG A 49 -4.90 1.26 -18.20
CA ARG A 49 -4.79 0.72 -19.55
C ARG A 49 -5.94 -0.20 -19.94
N ASN A 50 -6.46 -0.99 -18.98
CA ASN A 50 -7.39 -2.08 -19.28
C ASN A 50 -8.80 -1.85 -18.72
N GLY A 51 -9.00 -0.81 -17.89
CA GLY A 51 -10.25 -0.56 -17.19
C GLY A 51 -10.38 -1.39 -15.92
N THR A 52 -11.40 -1.11 -15.12
CA THR A 52 -11.65 -1.79 -13.85
C THR A 52 -12.58 -2.98 -13.96
N CYS A 53 -13.29 -3.08 -15.09
CA CYS A 53 -14.29 -4.13 -15.37
C CYS A 53 -14.09 -4.70 -16.76
N TYR A 54 -14.62 -5.88 -16.97
CA TYR A 54 -14.65 -6.51 -18.29
C TYR A 54 -16.03 -7.10 -18.55
N GLN A 55 -16.36 -7.26 -19.83
CA GLN A 55 -17.66 -7.79 -20.27
C GLN A 55 -17.62 -9.31 -20.32
N VAL A 56 -18.69 -9.94 -19.83
CA VAL A 56 -18.88 -11.39 -19.88
C VAL A 56 -20.23 -11.67 -20.52
N THR A 57 -20.28 -12.65 -21.43
CA THR A 57 -21.53 -13.14 -22.00
C THR A 57 -21.94 -14.41 -21.27
N GLY A 58 -23.12 -14.41 -20.66
CA GLY A 58 -23.68 -15.56 -19.99
C GLY A 58 -24.21 -16.60 -20.97
N LYS A 59 -24.59 -17.77 -20.45
CA LYS A 59 -25.14 -18.88 -21.27
C LYS A 59 -26.43 -18.51 -21.97
N SER A 60 -27.20 -17.59 -21.40
CA SER A 60 -28.47 -17.11 -22.00
C SER A 60 -28.28 -15.99 -23.01
N GLY A 61 -27.05 -15.58 -23.28
CA GLY A 61 -26.75 -14.46 -24.18
C GLY A 61 -26.73 -13.11 -23.50
N ASP A 62 -27.00 -13.06 -22.18
CA ASP A 62 -26.93 -11.81 -21.43
C ASP A 62 -25.47 -11.33 -21.31
N VAL A 63 -25.30 -10.01 -21.44
CA VAL A 63 -23.98 -9.37 -21.26
C VAL A 63 -23.96 -8.65 -19.92
N TYR A 64 -22.95 -8.92 -19.12
CA TYR A 64 -22.79 -8.26 -17.81
C TYR A 64 -21.32 -7.92 -17.56
N SER A 65 -21.10 -6.98 -16.64
CA SER A 65 -19.76 -6.54 -16.27
C SER A 65 -19.28 -7.27 -15.04
N ARG A 66 -18.00 -7.64 -15.03
CA ARG A 66 -17.32 -8.17 -13.85
C ARG A 66 -16.12 -7.29 -13.50
N ALA A 67 -15.89 -7.12 -12.21
CA ALA A 67 -14.70 -6.42 -11.74
C ALA A 67 -13.46 -7.26 -12.05
N ARG A 68 -12.39 -6.60 -12.50
CA ARG A 68 -11.11 -7.26 -12.71
C ARG A 68 -10.48 -7.60 -11.37
N PRO A 69 -9.77 -8.76 -11.26
CA PRO A 69 -9.04 -9.07 -10.04
C PRO A 69 -8.04 -7.98 -9.66
N GLU A 70 -7.41 -7.34 -10.64
CA GLU A 70 -6.45 -6.26 -10.43
C GLU A 70 -7.09 -5.04 -9.78
N TRP A 71 -8.35 -4.77 -10.07
CA TRP A 71 -9.11 -3.71 -9.40
C TRP A 71 -9.32 -4.00 -7.91
N GLN A 72 -9.66 -5.26 -7.56
CA GLN A 72 -9.77 -5.67 -6.16
C GLN A 72 -8.44 -5.59 -5.44
N GLN A 73 -7.37 -6.06 -6.09
CA GLN A 73 -6.02 -5.99 -5.53
C GLN A 73 -5.58 -4.54 -5.30
N LEU A 74 -5.93 -3.63 -6.22
CA LEU A 74 -5.63 -2.20 -6.09
C LEU A 74 -6.33 -1.61 -4.85
N LYS A 75 -7.61 -1.93 -4.65
CA LYS A 75 -8.34 -1.46 -3.47
C LYS A 75 -7.72 -1.99 -2.18
N GLU A 76 -7.31 -3.26 -2.16
CA GLU A 76 -6.65 -3.87 -1.01
C GLU A 76 -5.29 -3.22 -0.72
N ALA A 77 -4.50 -2.93 -1.76
CA ALA A 77 -3.22 -2.25 -1.60
C ALA A 77 -3.41 -0.85 -1.01
N ARG A 78 -4.44 -0.11 -1.45
CA ARG A 78 -4.79 1.19 -0.92
C ARG A 78 -5.20 1.13 0.54
N MET A 79 -5.97 0.11 0.94
CA MET A 79 -6.37 -0.08 2.33
C MET A 79 -5.17 -0.37 3.22
N ARG A 80 -4.26 -1.25 2.76
CA ARG A 80 -3.02 -1.55 3.51
C ARG A 80 -2.16 -0.29 3.65
N LYS A 81 -2.00 0.47 2.57
CA LYS A 81 -1.24 1.71 2.59
C LYS A 81 -1.80 2.69 3.63
N GLN A 82 -3.11 2.90 3.64
CA GLN A 82 -3.75 3.82 4.57
C GLN A 82 -3.59 3.37 6.01
N ALA A 83 -3.72 2.07 6.28
CA ALA A 83 -3.53 1.52 7.62
C ALA A 83 -2.11 1.76 8.13
N ILE A 84 -1.10 1.51 7.29
CA ILE A 84 0.30 1.72 7.66
C ILE A 84 0.59 3.21 7.89
N ILE A 85 0.08 4.08 7.03
CA ILE A 85 0.25 5.53 7.16
C ILE A 85 -0.34 6.01 8.48
N ALA A 86 -1.53 5.52 8.86
CA ALA A 86 -2.16 5.88 10.13
C ALA A 86 -1.26 5.52 11.32
N HIS A 87 -0.65 4.33 11.31
CA HIS A 87 0.29 3.93 12.36
C HIS A 87 1.55 4.81 12.39
N LEU A 88 2.10 5.14 11.24
CA LEU A 88 3.28 6.00 11.14
C LEU A 88 2.99 7.43 11.59
N GLU A 89 1.83 7.96 11.25
CA GLU A 89 1.40 9.30 11.68
C GLU A 89 1.23 9.35 13.21
N LYS A 90 0.67 8.31 13.79
CA LYS A 90 0.51 8.22 15.24
C LYS A 90 1.88 8.18 15.91
N TRP A 91 2.80 7.36 15.41
CA TRP A 91 4.16 7.30 15.93
C TRP A 91 4.84 8.68 15.85
N ALA A 92 4.72 9.37 14.72
CA ALA A 92 5.36 10.68 14.52
C ALA A 92 4.74 11.77 15.39
N GLY A 93 3.43 11.69 15.66
CA GLY A 93 2.71 12.74 16.40
C GLY A 93 2.72 12.55 17.92
N ASP A 94 2.53 11.30 18.39
CA ASP A 94 2.28 11.02 19.81
C ASP A 94 3.52 10.61 20.59
N GLY A 95 4.66 10.44 19.94
CA GLY A 95 5.87 9.97 20.60
C GLY A 95 5.85 8.49 20.99
N VAL A 96 4.95 7.71 20.38
CA VAL A 96 4.84 6.27 20.60
C VAL A 96 6.10 5.57 20.08
N GLU A 97 6.61 4.57 20.83
CA GLU A 97 7.75 3.78 20.39
C GLU A 97 7.40 2.98 19.12
N GLY A 98 8.35 2.92 18.18
CA GLY A 98 8.14 2.25 16.91
C GLY A 98 7.79 0.78 17.04
N GLU A 99 8.42 0.07 18.00
CA GLU A 99 8.16 -1.33 18.25
C GLU A 99 6.74 -1.57 18.77
N ASP A 100 6.25 -0.69 19.65
CA ASP A 100 4.87 -0.77 20.15
C ASP A 100 3.87 -0.56 19.03
N GLU A 101 4.11 0.40 18.15
CA GLU A 101 3.25 0.67 17.00
C GLU A 101 3.28 -0.48 16.01
N LEU A 102 4.46 -1.07 15.79
CA LEU A 102 4.60 -2.25 14.93
C LEU A 102 3.79 -3.43 15.48
N LYS A 103 3.82 -3.65 16.82
CA LYS A 103 3.01 -4.70 17.44
C LYS A 103 1.53 -4.50 17.19
N LYS A 104 1.04 -3.29 17.32
CA LYS A 104 -0.37 -2.95 17.02
C LYS A 104 -0.71 -3.21 15.56
N PHE A 105 0.19 -2.86 14.67
CA PHE A 105 0.02 -3.08 13.24
C PHE A 105 -0.07 -4.56 12.90
N LEU A 106 0.74 -5.41 13.59
CA LEU A 106 0.78 -6.85 13.32
C LEU A 106 -0.35 -7.63 14.00
N GLN A 107 -1.07 -7.03 14.93
CA GLN A 107 -2.26 -7.63 15.54
C GLN A 107 -3.47 -7.41 14.64
#